data_588450bcfd2ab978dfaad792e14e9700
#
_entry.id   588450bcfd2ab978dfaad792e14e9700
#
_cell.length_a   1.000
_cell.length_b   1.000
_cell.length_c   1.000
_cell.angle_alpha   90.00
_cell.angle_beta   90.00
_cell.angle_gamma   90.00
#
_symmetry.space_group_name_H-M   'P 1'
#
loop_
_entity.id
_entity.type
_entity.pdbx_description
1 polymer ?
#
loop_
_entity_poly.entity_id
_entity_poly.type
_entity_poly.pdbx_seq_one_letter_code
_entity_poly.pdbx_strand_id
1 'polypeptide(L)'
;MTKFVFVTGGVVSSLGKGIASASLASILEARGLKVTLLKLDPYINVDPGTMSPFQHGEVYVTQDGAETDLDLGHYERFVRTVMGKRNNFTTGKIYENVIRKERRGDYLGATVQVIPHITDEIKRCIMQGANNADVALVEIGGTVGDIESQPFLEAIRQMGVEHGPSNVVYIHLTLVPYISAAGELKTKPTQHSVKELLSLGIQPDILLCRADRQLPEDERRKIALFTNVATRAVISAVDVDNIYKIPRLLHEQGLDEIVVEKLHLNARKANLSEWDKAVYAMEHPTDEITVAMVGKYVHLTESYKSLSEALKHAGIQTRTHINIRYVDSEQIETQGTAQLENVDAILVPGGFGERGIEGKIKAAAYARTKGIPYLGICLGMQVAVIEFARNVAGLKAAHSTEFNQKTAHPVIAMITEWTTAEGSKEVRAVGSDLGGSMRLGGQECRLVPGTHVHELYGKDAIVERHRHRYEFNNQYREILQEKGMVIAGTSVDGTLVEIIELTGHPWFVGVQFHPEFTSNPRDGHPLFTGYVQAALARHTQAAPKSQVVLT
;
A
#
# COMPACT_ATOMS: atom_id res chain seq x y z
N MET A 1 -1.63 -1.43 29.98
CA MET A 1 -2.60 -0.48 29.39
C MET A 1 -1.97 0.12 28.16
N THR A 2 -2.64 0.08 27.02
CA THR A 2 -2.13 0.66 25.78
C THR A 2 -1.97 2.17 25.92
N LYS A 3 -0.89 2.72 25.42
CA LYS A 3 -0.62 4.16 25.33
C LYS A 3 -1.00 4.65 23.92
N PHE A 4 -1.40 5.91 23.81
CA PHE A 4 -1.88 6.48 22.54
C PHE A 4 -0.99 7.63 22.08
N VAL A 5 -0.68 7.62 20.80
CA VAL A 5 -0.04 8.73 20.09
C VAL A 5 -0.99 9.22 19.00
N PHE A 6 -1.62 10.36 19.19
CA PHE A 6 -2.50 10.95 18.20
C PHE A 6 -1.71 11.85 17.26
N VAL A 7 -1.82 11.59 15.96
CA VAL A 7 -1.10 12.34 14.92
C VAL A 7 -2.11 13.14 14.11
N THR A 8 -2.03 14.46 14.21
CA THR A 8 -2.86 15.41 13.49
C THR A 8 -2.02 16.21 12.49
N GLY A 9 -2.65 16.89 11.54
CA GLY A 9 -1.96 17.76 10.61
C GLY A 9 -2.74 19.02 10.30
N GLY A 10 -2.05 20.07 9.96
CA GLY A 10 -2.63 21.34 9.61
C GLY A 10 -1.95 22.00 8.42
N VAL A 11 -2.43 23.19 8.05
CA VAL A 11 -1.97 24.02 6.93
C VAL A 11 -2.42 23.49 5.55
N VAL A 12 -2.00 22.28 5.16
CA VAL A 12 -2.33 21.65 3.85
C VAL A 12 -2.47 20.13 3.99
N SER A 13 -3.15 19.51 3.03
CA SER A 13 -3.16 18.06 2.87
C SER A 13 -1.78 17.53 2.41
N SER A 14 -1.60 16.23 2.41
CA SER A 14 -0.37 15.56 1.91
C SER A 14 0.94 16.00 2.61
N LEU A 15 0.85 16.44 3.87
CA LEU A 15 2.04 16.76 4.69
C LEU A 15 2.91 15.55 5.04
N GLY A 16 2.41 14.33 4.80
CA GLY A 16 3.14 13.10 5.12
C GLY A 16 2.86 12.55 6.52
N LYS A 17 1.64 12.77 7.05
CA LYS A 17 1.22 12.17 8.34
C LYS A 17 1.41 10.66 8.37
N GLY A 18 0.99 9.94 7.30
CA GLY A 18 1.13 8.49 7.19
C GLY A 18 2.57 8.01 7.32
N ILE A 19 3.46 8.63 6.58
CA ILE A 19 4.91 8.31 6.63
C ILE A 19 5.53 8.66 7.98
N ALA A 20 5.16 9.80 8.57
CA ALA A 20 5.65 10.21 9.89
C ALA A 20 5.18 9.25 10.99
N SER A 21 3.90 8.86 10.96
CA SER A 21 3.31 7.87 11.88
C SER A 21 3.98 6.50 11.73
N ALA A 22 4.14 6.02 10.50
CA ALA A 22 4.80 4.76 10.18
C ALA A 22 6.27 4.77 10.62
N SER A 23 6.99 5.87 10.39
CA SER A 23 8.39 6.03 10.80
C SER A 23 8.55 5.99 12.32
N LEU A 24 7.72 6.73 13.06
CA LEU A 24 7.74 6.68 14.52
C LEU A 24 7.40 5.29 15.04
N ALA A 25 6.36 4.64 14.47
CA ALA A 25 5.99 3.28 14.83
C ALA A 25 7.15 2.29 14.61
N SER A 26 7.88 2.41 13.49
CA SER A 26 9.03 1.55 13.21
C SER A 26 10.19 1.75 14.19
N ILE A 27 10.42 2.99 14.64
CA ILE A 27 11.44 3.29 15.67
C ILE A 27 11.01 2.69 17.02
N LEU A 28 9.73 2.83 17.40
CA LEU A 28 9.21 2.25 18.64
C LEU A 28 9.23 0.70 18.60
N GLU A 29 8.93 0.09 17.44
CA GLU A 29 9.10 -1.35 17.21
C GLU A 29 10.58 -1.76 17.36
N ALA A 30 11.51 -0.99 16.82
CA ALA A 30 12.95 -1.22 16.96
C ALA A 30 13.46 -1.07 18.41
N ARG A 31 12.68 -0.36 19.25
CA ARG A 31 12.89 -0.30 20.72
C ARG A 31 12.30 -1.49 21.47
N GLY A 32 11.68 -2.44 20.76
CA GLY A 32 11.12 -3.66 21.31
C GLY A 32 9.68 -3.53 21.83
N LEU A 33 8.99 -2.45 21.47
CA LEU A 33 7.58 -2.22 21.82
C LEU A 33 6.66 -2.89 20.79
N LYS A 34 5.53 -3.40 21.24
CA LYS A 34 4.45 -3.86 20.37
C LYS A 34 3.62 -2.64 19.93
N VAL A 35 3.68 -2.32 18.64
CA VAL A 35 3.01 -1.16 18.07
C VAL A 35 1.86 -1.55 17.16
N THR A 36 0.86 -0.67 17.03
CA THR A 36 -0.17 -0.73 15.99
C THR A 36 -0.45 0.67 15.49
N LEU A 37 -0.97 0.78 14.26
CA LEU A 37 -1.37 2.06 13.67
C LEU A 37 -2.85 1.99 13.29
N LEU A 38 -3.52 3.14 13.40
CA LEU A 38 -4.90 3.32 12.99
C LEU A 38 -5.02 4.57 12.11
N LYS A 39 -5.83 4.47 11.08
CA LYS A 39 -6.20 5.57 10.19
C LYS A 39 -7.66 5.93 10.40
N LEU A 40 -7.94 7.20 10.66
CA LEU A 40 -9.29 7.76 10.74
C LEU A 40 -9.48 8.73 9.59
N ASP A 41 -10.34 8.37 8.63
CA ASP A 41 -10.58 9.14 7.41
C ASP A 41 -11.87 9.94 7.49
N PRO A 42 -11.85 11.26 7.24
CA PRO A 42 -13.00 12.13 7.47
C PRO A 42 -14.06 12.10 6.33
N TYR A 43 -13.86 11.32 5.28
CA TYR A 43 -14.85 11.23 4.20
C TYR A 43 -16.06 10.34 4.56
N ILE A 44 -17.18 10.56 3.85
CA ILE A 44 -18.48 9.90 4.09
C ILE A 44 -18.58 8.52 3.43
N ASN A 45 -17.68 8.15 2.54
CA ASN A 45 -17.65 6.80 1.99
C ASN A 45 -17.47 5.77 3.12
N VAL A 46 -18.20 4.66 3.05
CA VAL A 46 -18.10 3.58 4.05
C VAL A 46 -16.72 2.92 4.00
N ASP A 47 -16.21 2.73 2.79
CA ASP A 47 -14.84 2.29 2.50
C ASP A 47 -14.36 2.89 1.16
N PRO A 48 -13.06 2.81 0.81
CA PRO A 48 -12.54 3.35 -0.45
C PRO A 48 -12.70 2.41 -1.65
N GLY A 49 -13.30 1.23 -1.51
CA GLY A 49 -13.37 0.20 -2.57
C GLY A 49 -14.01 0.66 -3.88
N THR A 50 -14.94 1.64 -3.82
CA THR A 50 -15.61 2.23 -4.98
C THR A 50 -15.06 3.60 -5.39
N MET A 51 -14.05 4.11 -4.68
CA MET A 51 -13.47 5.43 -4.95
C MET A 51 -12.57 5.39 -6.18
N SER A 52 -12.52 6.52 -6.89
CA SER A 52 -11.66 6.65 -8.07
C SER A 52 -10.19 6.74 -7.66
N PRO A 53 -9.29 5.93 -8.26
CA PRO A 53 -7.84 6.04 -8.04
C PRO A 53 -7.27 7.42 -8.39
N PHE A 54 -7.96 8.21 -9.21
CA PHE A 54 -7.59 9.60 -9.52
C PHE A 54 -7.68 10.55 -8.32
N GLN A 55 -8.56 10.25 -7.37
CA GLN A 55 -8.79 11.11 -6.21
C GLN A 55 -8.08 10.63 -4.94
N HIS A 56 -7.96 9.31 -4.77
CA HIS A 56 -7.51 8.69 -3.53
C HIS A 56 -6.27 7.79 -3.66
N GLY A 57 -5.72 7.64 -4.89
CA GLY A 57 -4.63 6.71 -5.13
C GLY A 57 -5.11 5.24 -5.17
N GLU A 58 -4.21 4.31 -4.90
CA GLU A 58 -4.56 2.88 -4.90
C GLU A 58 -5.45 2.51 -3.70
N VAL A 59 -6.33 1.54 -3.91
CA VAL A 59 -7.06 0.86 -2.83
C VAL A 59 -6.18 -0.26 -2.29
N TYR A 60 -5.76 -0.12 -1.02
CA TYR A 60 -4.94 -1.12 -0.35
C TYR A 60 -5.82 -2.19 0.31
N VAL A 61 -5.48 -3.47 0.13
CA VAL A 61 -6.24 -4.59 0.68
C VAL A 61 -5.47 -5.24 1.82
N THR A 62 -6.11 -5.34 2.98
CA THR A 62 -5.54 -5.98 4.17
C THR A 62 -5.66 -7.50 4.14
N GLN A 63 -4.97 -8.18 5.05
CA GLN A 63 -5.01 -9.65 5.17
C GLN A 63 -6.42 -10.19 5.41
N ASP A 64 -7.24 -9.49 6.20
CA ASP A 64 -8.64 -9.85 6.50
C ASP A 64 -9.66 -9.30 5.50
N GLY A 65 -9.21 -8.82 4.33
CA GLY A 65 -10.05 -8.41 3.22
C GLY A 65 -10.73 -7.05 3.37
N ALA A 66 -10.16 -6.13 4.15
CA ALA A 66 -10.61 -4.74 4.10
C ALA A 66 -10.02 -4.02 2.89
N GLU A 67 -10.86 -3.27 2.18
CA GLU A 67 -10.42 -2.25 1.23
C GLU A 67 -10.19 -0.96 2.01
N THR A 68 -8.98 -0.41 1.94
CA THR A 68 -8.54 0.69 2.80
C THR A 68 -7.77 1.75 2.02
N ASP A 69 -7.52 2.88 2.67
CA ASP A 69 -6.66 3.93 2.16
C ASP A 69 -5.20 3.42 1.97
N LEU A 70 -4.47 4.02 1.03
CA LEU A 70 -3.08 3.68 0.70
C LEU A 70 -2.11 3.84 1.88
N ASP A 71 -2.48 4.63 2.90
CA ASP A 71 -1.64 4.82 4.09
C ASP A 71 -1.43 3.52 4.88
N LEU A 72 -2.40 2.58 4.84
CA LEU A 72 -2.20 1.27 5.47
C LEU A 72 -1.06 0.48 4.81
N GLY A 73 -0.86 0.67 3.52
CA GLY A 73 0.31 0.14 2.81
C GLY A 73 1.61 0.76 3.32
N HIS A 74 1.63 2.07 3.59
CA HIS A 74 2.79 2.68 4.24
C HIS A 74 3.04 2.08 5.61
N TYR A 75 2.00 1.86 6.43
CA TYR A 75 2.15 1.26 7.75
C TYR A 75 2.80 -0.13 7.66
N GLU A 76 2.28 -1.04 6.86
CA GLU A 76 2.81 -2.41 6.74
C GLU A 76 4.21 -2.46 6.12
N ARG A 77 4.61 -1.48 5.31
CA ARG A 77 5.99 -1.37 4.82
C ARG A 77 6.98 -0.97 5.90
N PHE A 78 6.54 -0.23 6.92
CA PHE A 78 7.39 0.29 7.99
C PHE A 78 7.40 -0.58 9.25
N VAL A 79 6.30 -1.23 9.60
CA VAL A 79 6.20 -2.11 10.78
C VAL A 79 5.94 -3.55 10.37
N ARG A 80 6.25 -4.50 11.28
CA ARG A 80 5.96 -5.93 11.07
C ARG A 80 4.54 -6.31 11.52
N THR A 81 3.82 -5.39 12.13
CA THR A 81 2.43 -5.59 12.51
C THR A 81 1.55 -5.61 11.27
N VAL A 82 0.76 -6.68 11.10
CA VAL A 82 -0.21 -6.81 10.01
C VAL A 82 -1.44 -5.99 10.34
N MET A 83 -1.88 -5.16 9.38
CA MET A 83 -3.07 -4.33 9.50
C MET A 83 -4.32 -5.11 9.08
N GLY A 84 -5.48 -4.68 9.56
CA GLY A 84 -6.77 -5.28 9.24
C GLY A 84 -7.93 -4.29 9.33
N LYS A 85 -9.16 -4.80 9.25
CA LYS A 85 -10.42 -4.03 9.32
C LYS A 85 -10.52 -3.08 10.52
N ARG A 86 -9.74 -3.36 11.58
CA ARG A 86 -9.73 -2.57 12.82
C ARG A 86 -8.74 -1.42 12.79
N ASN A 87 -7.98 -1.28 11.70
CA ASN A 87 -6.93 -0.27 11.57
C ASN A 87 -7.34 0.90 10.68
N ASN A 88 -8.51 0.83 10.00
CA ASN A 88 -9.04 1.93 9.20
C ASN A 88 -10.52 2.15 9.47
N PHE A 89 -10.90 3.38 9.79
CA PHE A 89 -12.27 3.80 10.02
C PHE A 89 -12.56 5.11 9.28
N THR A 90 -13.67 5.12 8.54
CA THR A 90 -14.16 6.32 7.86
C THR A 90 -15.29 6.97 8.66
N THR A 91 -15.53 8.25 8.44
CA THR A 91 -16.73 8.92 8.96
C THR A 91 -17.99 8.18 8.56
N GLY A 92 -18.09 7.77 7.29
CA GLY A 92 -19.27 7.03 6.79
C GLY A 92 -19.54 5.77 7.58
N LYS A 93 -18.53 4.96 7.85
CA LYS A 93 -18.65 3.72 8.64
C LYS A 93 -19.05 3.98 10.11
N ILE A 94 -18.51 5.03 10.71
CA ILE A 94 -18.86 5.44 12.08
C ILE A 94 -20.34 5.83 12.15
N TYR A 95 -20.78 6.71 11.24
CA TYR A 95 -22.17 7.16 11.19
C TYR A 95 -23.13 6.03 10.84
N GLU A 96 -22.81 5.17 9.87
CA GLU A 96 -23.60 3.98 9.56
C GLU A 96 -23.83 3.11 10.80
N ASN A 97 -22.77 2.83 11.59
CA ASN A 97 -22.87 2.04 12.80
C ASN A 97 -23.81 2.69 13.85
N VAL A 98 -23.68 4.00 14.05
CA VAL A 98 -24.54 4.72 15.02
C VAL A 98 -25.99 4.76 14.55
N ILE A 99 -26.25 5.05 13.27
CA ILE A 99 -27.61 5.04 12.68
C ILE A 99 -28.23 3.64 12.79
N ARG A 100 -27.45 2.58 12.50
CA ARG A 100 -27.92 1.19 12.62
C ARG A 100 -28.28 0.83 14.06
N LYS A 101 -27.51 1.28 15.05
CA LYS A 101 -27.82 1.12 16.48
C LYS A 101 -29.08 1.89 16.86
N GLU A 102 -29.24 3.11 16.38
CA GLU A 102 -30.47 3.91 16.61
C GLU A 102 -31.71 3.18 16.06
N ARG A 103 -31.65 2.72 14.81
CA ARG A 103 -32.77 2.00 14.17
C ARG A 103 -33.13 0.67 14.89
N ARG A 104 -32.19 0.04 15.57
CA ARG A 104 -32.44 -1.16 16.40
C ARG A 104 -33.00 -0.83 17.78
N GLY A 105 -32.99 0.45 18.18
CA GLY A 105 -33.44 0.88 19.51
C GLY A 105 -32.37 0.74 20.61
N ASP A 106 -31.10 0.55 20.27
CA ASP A 106 -30.01 0.36 21.24
C ASP A 106 -29.84 1.58 22.19
N TYR A 107 -30.32 2.76 21.78
CA TYR A 107 -30.27 4.00 22.58
C TYR A 107 -31.54 4.25 23.43
N LEU A 108 -32.47 3.30 23.50
CA LEU A 108 -33.63 3.35 24.38
C LEU A 108 -34.49 4.63 24.28
N GLY A 109 -34.58 5.21 23.10
CA GLY A 109 -35.36 6.44 22.84
C GLY A 109 -34.62 7.74 23.16
N ALA A 110 -33.34 7.71 23.48
CA ALA A 110 -32.52 8.90 23.66
C ALA A 110 -32.34 9.67 22.34
N THR A 111 -32.20 11.00 22.43
CA THR A 111 -31.79 11.83 21.30
C THR A 111 -30.34 11.55 20.95
N VAL A 112 -30.10 10.96 19.75
CA VAL A 112 -28.75 10.64 19.28
C VAL A 112 -28.08 11.87 18.66
N GLN A 113 -26.91 12.23 19.16
CA GLN A 113 -26.16 13.44 18.77
C GLN A 113 -24.70 13.11 18.46
N VAL A 114 -23.96 14.04 17.84
CA VAL A 114 -22.54 13.85 17.57
C VAL A 114 -21.77 13.60 18.87
N ILE A 115 -22.02 14.44 19.89
CA ILE A 115 -21.53 14.23 21.25
C ILE A 115 -22.74 13.80 22.11
N PRO A 116 -22.69 12.66 22.79
CA PRO A 116 -21.56 11.71 22.90
C PRO A 116 -21.56 10.57 21.87
N HIS A 117 -22.61 10.32 21.10
CA HIS A 117 -22.83 9.02 20.44
C HIS A 117 -21.84 8.74 19.30
N ILE A 118 -21.52 9.74 18.45
CA ILE A 118 -20.51 9.59 17.41
C ILE A 118 -19.11 9.55 18.03
N THR A 119 -18.81 10.45 18.99
CA THR A 119 -17.50 10.46 19.66
C THR A 119 -17.24 9.18 20.45
N ASP A 120 -18.24 8.61 21.11
CA ASP A 120 -18.10 7.33 21.81
C ASP A 120 -17.86 6.16 20.83
N GLU A 121 -18.52 6.16 19.66
CA GLU A 121 -18.27 5.16 18.63
C GLU A 121 -16.85 5.28 18.06
N ILE A 122 -16.34 6.50 17.84
CA ILE A 122 -14.96 6.72 17.43
C ILE A 122 -13.98 6.19 18.49
N LYS A 123 -14.18 6.56 19.77
CA LYS A 123 -13.34 6.09 20.87
C LYS A 123 -13.36 4.55 20.96
N ARG A 124 -14.54 3.93 20.82
CA ARG A 124 -14.71 2.48 20.81
C ARG A 124 -13.90 1.83 19.68
N CYS A 125 -13.93 2.42 18.47
CA CYS A 125 -13.15 1.93 17.32
C CYS A 125 -11.65 2.05 17.57
N ILE A 126 -11.18 3.17 18.12
CA ILE A 126 -9.77 3.36 18.48
C ILE A 126 -9.32 2.31 19.51
N MET A 127 -10.09 2.10 20.56
CA MET A 127 -9.79 1.11 21.59
C MET A 127 -9.75 -0.32 21.04
N GLN A 128 -10.66 -0.67 20.12
CA GLN A 128 -10.66 -1.98 19.46
C GLN A 128 -9.45 -2.16 18.54
N GLY A 129 -9.08 -1.12 17.78
CA GLY A 129 -7.92 -1.15 16.90
C GLY A 129 -6.59 -1.20 17.64
N ALA A 130 -6.54 -0.68 18.86
CA ALA A 130 -5.36 -0.71 19.72
C ALA A 130 -4.91 -2.15 20.09
N ASN A 131 -5.82 -3.12 20.12
CA ASN A 131 -5.60 -4.58 20.17
C ASN A 131 -4.45 -5.05 21.08
N ASN A 132 -4.39 -4.56 22.32
CA ASN A 132 -3.36 -4.89 23.32
C ASN A 132 -1.91 -4.56 22.87
N ALA A 133 -1.72 -3.59 22.00
CA ALA A 133 -0.41 -3.02 21.72
C ALA A 133 0.11 -2.24 22.94
N ASP A 134 1.43 -2.10 23.05
CA ASP A 134 2.03 -1.20 24.05
C ASP A 134 1.74 0.26 23.67
N VAL A 135 1.84 0.57 22.36
CA VAL A 135 1.55 1.89 21.79
C VAL A 135 0.66 1.76 20.56
N ALA A 136 -0.44 2.51 20.53
CA ALA A 136 -1.28 2.71 19.37
C ALA A 136 -1.07 4.11 18.80
N LEU A 137 -0.59 4.20 17.57
CA LEU A 137 -0.49 5.46 16.84
C LEU A 137 -1.77 5.64 16.03
N VAL A 138 -2.45 6.76 16.23
CA VAL A 138 -3.75 7.05 15.60
C VAL A 138 -3.59 8.29 14.74
N GLU A 139 -3.62 8.07 13.44
CA GLU A 139 -3.54 9.16 12.45
C GLU A 139 -4.94 9.72 12.16
N ILE A 140 -5.09 11.02 12.35
CA ILE A 140 -6.32 11.74 12.00
C ILE A 140 -6.19 12.28 10.59
N GLY A 141 -7.04 11.79 9.69
CA GLY A 141 -7.14 12.27 8.32
C GLY A 141 -7.67 13.71 8.25
N GLY A 142 -7.49 14.33 7.08
CA GLY A 142 -7.87 15.73 6.86
C GLY A 142 -6.92 16.74 7.51
N THR A 143 -7.37 17.98 7.57
CA THR A 143 -6.61 19.13 8.09
C THR A 143 -7.32 19.70 9.31
N VAL A 144 -6.57 20.04 10.35
CA VAL A 144 -7.13 20.72 11.53
C VAL A 144 -7.70 22.07 11.10
N GLY A 145 -8.97 22.31 11.43
CA GLY A 145 -9.77 23.44 10.95
C GLY A 145 -10.87 23.03 9.96
N ASP A 146 -10.72 21.88 9.28
CA ASP A 146 -11.76 21.36 8.39
C ASP A 146 -12.92 20.77 9.19
N ILE A 147 -14.16 21.02 8.74
CA ILE A 147 -15.38 20.58 9.43
C ILE A 147 -15.48 19.06 9.50
N GLU A 148 -14.99 18.38 8.48
CA GLU A 148 -15.05 16.92 8.36
C GLU A 148 -14.25 16.21 9.46
N SER A 149 -13.15 16.82 9.94
CA SER A 149 -12.27 16.23 10.95
C SER A 149 -12.73 16.48 12.38
N GLN A 150 -13.67 17.41 12.61
CA GLN A 150 -14.06 17.84 13.95
C GLN A 150 -14.53 16.71 14.88
N PRO A 151 -15.38 15.75 14.47
CA PRO A 151 -15.79 14.66 15.37
C PRO A 151 -14.62 13.80 15.84
N PHE A 152 -13.62 13.56 14.97
CA PHE A 152 -12.41 12.82 15.34
C PHE A 152 -11.54 13.61 16.32
N LEU A 153 -11.34 14.90 16.08
CA LEU A 153 -10.58 15.77 16.96
C LEU A 153 -11.22 15.87 18.35
N GLU A 154 -12.56 16.00 18.41
CA GLU A 154 -13.28 15.99 19.69
C GLU A 154 -13.14 14.64 20.40
N ALA A 155 -13.23 13.52 19.69
CA ALA A 155 -13.07 12.18 20.30
C ALA A 155 -11.67 12.00 20.90
N ILE A 156 -10.59 12.41 20.20
CA ILE A 156 -9.23 12.26 20.72
C ILE A 156 -8.96 13.25 21.88
N ARG A 157 -9.58 14.45 21.86
CA ARG A 157 -9.55 15.37 23.00
C ARG A 157 -10.16 14.72 24.25
N GLN A 158 -11.33 14.08 24.12
CA GLN A 158 -11.99 13.34 25.21
C GLN A 158 -11.09 12.22 25.71
N MET A 159 -10.48 11.42 24.82
CA MET A 159 -9.55 10.35 25.21
C MET A 159 -8.36 10.90 26.00
N GLY A 160 -7.84 12.07 25.66
CA GLY A 160 -6.77 12.71 26.43
C GLY A 160 -7.17 13.02 27.88
N VAL A 161 -8.41 13.46 28.10
CA VAL A 161 -8.96 13.70 29.42
C VAL A 161 -9.21 12.40 30.18
N GLU A 162 -9.80 11.40 29.51
CA GLU A 162 -10.16 10.10 30.11
C GLU A 162 -8.94 9.26 30.50
N HIS A 163 -7.90 9.24 29.64
CA HIS A 163 -6.69 8.44 29.87
C HIS A 163 -5.59 9.18 30.65
N GLY A 164 -5.61 10.51 30.61
CA GLY A 164 -4.64 11.37 31.28
C GLY A 164 -3.30 11.51 30.53
N PRO A 165 -2.50 12.54 30.89
CA PRO A 165 -1.33 12.98 30.11
C PRO A 165 -0.17 11.97 30.08
N SER A 166 -0.11 11.02 30.99
CA SER A 166 0.90 9.94 30.98
C SER A 166 0.55 8.79 30.04
N ASN A 167 -0.62 8.82 29.39
CA ASN A 167 -1.08 7.74 28.52
C ASN A 167 -1.40 8.23 27.10
N VAL A 168 -1.31 9.53 26.85
CA VAL A 168 -1.61 10.17 25.57
C VAL A 168 -0.51 11.18 25.21
N VAL A 169 -0.10 11.16 23.93
CA VAL A 169 0.78 12.16 23.32
C VAL A 169 0.11 12.69 22.06
N TYR A 170 0.11 14.00 21.87
CA TYR A 170 -0.36 14.66 20.66
C TYR A 170 0.82 15.15 19.82
N ILE A 171 0.93 14.62 18.59
CA ILE A 171 1.89 15.07 17.59
C ILE A 171 1.12 15.84 16.52
N HIS A 172 1.60 17.02 16.17
CA HIS A 172 0.99 17.85 15.14
C HIS A 172 1.99 18.15 14.03
N LEU A 173 1.64 17.73 12.79
CA LEU A 173 2.40 18.04 11.59
C LEU A 173 2.00 19.41 11.06
N THR A 174 2.98 20.22 10.71
CA THR A 174 2.79 21.56 10.15
C THR A 174 3.75 21.80 8.98
N LEU A 175 3.55 22.91 8.28
CA LEU A 175 4.41 23.36 7.20
C LEU A 175 5.16 24.63 7.59
N VAL A 176 6.47 24.64 7.37
CA VAL A 176 7.34 25.81 7.49
C VAL A 176 7.93 26.11 6.10
N PRO A 177 7.19 26.85 5.24
CA PRO A 177 7.64 27.09 3.88
C PRO A 177 8.81 28.07 3.84
N TYR A 178 9.73 27.83 2.92
CA TYR A 178 10.76 28.79 2.53
C TYR A 178 10.23 29.69 1.43
N ILE A 179 10.29 30.99 1.64
CA ILE A 179 9.89 31.99 0.64
C ILE A 179 11.13 32.51 -0.06
N SER A 180 11.39 32.02 -1.26
CA SER A 180 12.61 32.32 -2.03
C SER A 180 12.79 33.84 -2.26
N ALA A 181 11.72 34.59 -2.53
CA ALA A 181 11.76 36.05 -2.72
C ALA A 181 12.17 36.80 -1.45
N ALA A 182 11.91 36.27 -0.24
CA ALA A 182 12.27 36.85 1.03
C ALA A 182 13.55 36.26 1.64
N GLY A 183 14.04 35.15 1.09
CA GLY A 183 15.22 34.45 1.57
C GLY A 183 15.07 33.84 2.98
N GLU A 184 13.83 33.55 3.43
CA GLU A 184 13.59 33.11 4.79
C GLU A 184 12.50 32.06 4.94
N LEU A 185 12.58 31.27 6.02
CA LEU A 185 11.54 30.35 6.46
C LEU A 185 10.40 31.11 7.16
N LYS A 186 9.16 30.73 6.88
CA LYS A 186 7.97 31.37 7.46
C LYS A 186 7.29 30.47 8.50
N THR A 187 7.38 30.86 9.75
CA THR A 187 6.79 30.12 10.90
C THR A 187 5.31 30.42 11.14
N LYS A 188 4.75 31.43 10.50
CA LYS A 188 3.33 31.84 10.69
C LYS A 188 2.33 30.75 10.38
N PRO A 189 2.44 29.96 9.28
CA PRO A 189 1.51 28.86 9.03
C PRO A 189 1.46 27.85 10.16
N THR A 190 2.60 27.47 10.71
CA THR A 190 2.70 26.59 11.90
C THR A 190 2.02 27.20 13.12
N GLN A 191 2.26 28.47 13.42
CA GLN A 191 1.64 29.18 14.57
C GLN A 191 0.11 29.19 14.44
N HIS A 192 -0.44 29.47 13.24
CA HIS A 192 -1.88 29.48 13.01
C HIS A 192 -2.48 28.08 13.13
N SER A 193 -1.85 27.06 12.55
CA SER A 193 -2.31 25.68 12.62
C SER A 193 -2.38 25.17 14.06
N VAL A 194 -1.35 25.46 14.87
CA VAL A 194 -1.37 25.10 16.30
C VAL A 194 -2.44 25.88 17.06
N LYS A 195 -2.68 27.16 16.72
CA LYS A 195 -3.75 27.96 17.33
C LYS A 195 -5.13 27.33 17.07
N GLU A 196 -5.39 26.82 15.86
CA GLU A 196 -6.63 26.10 15.55
C GLU A 196 -6.76 24.84 16.42
N LEU A 197 -5.70 24.04 16.55
CA LEU A 197 -5.71 22.85 17.41
C LEU A 197 -5.97 23.20 18.88
N LEU A 198 -5.34 24.28 19.39
CA LEU A 198 -5.56 24.78 20.73
C LEU A 198 -7.00 25.24 20.95
N SER A 199 -7.65 25.83 19.94
CA SER A 199 -9.06 26.26 20.05
C SER A 199 -10.02 25.10 20.26
N LEU A 200 -9.63 23.90 19.85
CA LEU A 200 -10.34 22.65 20.11
C LEU A 200 -10.00 22.02 21.47
N GLY A 201 -9.12 22.65 22.26
CA GLY A 201 -8.68 22.16 23.57
C GLY A 201 -7.60 21.07 23.52
N ILE A 202 -6.86 20.97 22.42
CA ILE A 202 -5.74 20.03 22.26
C ILE A 202 -4.43 20.82 22.23
N GLN A 203 -3.57 20.63 23.24
CA GLN A 203 -2.19 21.14 23.25
C GLN A 203 -1.28 20.09 22.63
N PRO A 204 -0.59 20.36 21.50
CA PRO A 204 0.39 19.43 20.98
C PRO A 204 1.59 19.31 21.91
N ASP A 205 2.08 18.09 22.08
CA ASP A 205 3.31 17.78 22.83
C ASP A 205 4.54 17.89 21.94
N ILE A 206 4.38 17.55 20.66
CA ILE A 206 5.45 17.51 19.67
C ILE A 206 4.95 18.13 18.37
N LEU A 207 5.80 18.92 17.74
CA LEU A 207 5.58 19.46 16.40
C LEU A 207 6.55 18.80 15.41
N LEU A 208 6.00 18.23 14.34
CA LEU A 208 6.77 17.81 13.17
C LEU A 208 6.62 18.90 12.10
N CYS A 209 7.66 19.69 11.90
CA CYS A 209 7.66 20.83 11.01
C CYS A 209 8.24 20.44 9.65
N ARG A 210 7.37 20.21 8.66
CA ARG A 210 7.82 19.91 7.29
C ARG A 210 8.41 21.14 6.65
N ALA A 211 9.59 20.99 6.08
CA ALA A 211 10.31 22.04 5.38
C ALA A 211 11.23 21.42 4.30
N ASP A 212 11.64 22.22 3.33
CA ASP A 212 12.62 21.82 2.31
C ASP A 212 14.06 21.71 2.85
N ARG A 213 14.28 22.18 4.08
CA ARG A 213 15.59 22.23 4.76
C ARG A 213 15.47 22.13 6.27
N GLN A 214 16.58 21.88 6.95
CA GLN A 214 16.63 21.88 8.42
C GLN A 214 16.23 23.26 8.98
N LEU A 215 15.44 23.26 10.05
CA LEU A 215 15.07 24.47 10.77
C LEU A 215 16.25 24.97 11.61
N PRO A 216 16.67 26.24 11.42
CA PRO A 216 17.64 26.87 12.32
C PRO A 216 17.14 26.91 13.75
N GLU A 217 18.06 26.91 14.71
CA GLU A 217 17.73 26.88 16.14
C GLU A 217 16.86 28.07 16.57
N ASP A 218 17.10 29.25 16.00
CA ASP A 218 16.31 30.46 16.30
C ASP A 218 14.86 30.32 15.84
N GLU A 219 14.62 29.70 14.67
CA GLU A 219 13.26 29.41 14.19
C GLU A 219 12.57 28.34 15.03
N ARG A 220 13.32 27.32 15.47
CA ARG A 220 12.80 26.31 16.42
C ARG A 220 12.37 26.93 17.74
N ARG A 221 13.20 27.81 18.34
CA ARG A 221 12.88 28.55 19.57
C ARG A 221 11.64 29.45 19.39
N LYS A 222 11.58 30.13 18.26
CA LYS A 222 10.44 30.98 17.92
C LYS A 222 9.14 30.16 17.80
N ILE A 223 9.16 29.03 17.07
CA ILE A 223 8.01 28.13 16.98
C ILE A 223 7.63 27.65 18.39
N ALA A 224 8.58 27.14 19.17
CA ALA A 224 8.39 26.64 20.52
C ALA A 224 7.67 27.68 21.42
N LEU A 225 8.13 28.92 21.39
CA LEU A 225 7.56 30.02 22.18
C LEU A 225 6.10 30.30 21.81
N PHE A 226 5.79 30.39 20.50
CA PHE A 226 4.44 30.74 20.02
C PHE A 226 3.43 29.59 20.14
N THR A 227 3.89 28.36 20.27
CA THR A 227 3.05 27.16 20.26
C THR A 227 3.00 26.46 21.63
N ASN A 228 3.70 26.99 22.61
CA ASN A 228 3.80 26.43 23.95
C ASN A 228 4.29 24.96 23.95
N VAL A 229 5.27 24.68 23.09
CA VAL A 229 5.92 23.36 22.95
C VAL A 229 7.39 23.51 23.35
N ALA A 230 7.97 22.51 23.99
CA ALA A 230 9.40 22.53 24.32
C ALA A 230 10.26 22.60 23.04
N THR A 231 11.34 23.38 23.03
CA THR A 231 12.21 23.54 21.85
C THR A 231 12.72 22.20 21.31
N ARG A 232 13.08 21.26 22.21
CA ARG A 232 13.51 19.91 21.81
C ARG A 232 12.42 19.09 21.10
N ALA A 233 11.15 19.45 21.29
CA ALA A 233 10.00 18.78 20.69
C ALA A 233 9.51 19.46 19.40
N VAL A 234 10.21 20.47 18.90
CA VAL A 234 10.06 21.04 17.56
C VAL A 234 11.04 20.31 16.63
N ILE A 235 10.54 19.32 15.91
CA ILE A 235 11.33 18.40 15.07
C ILE A 235 11.23 18.83 13.60
N SER A 236 12.37 18.88 12.92
CA SER A 236 12.41 19.16 11.47
C SER A 236 12.07 17.91 10.68
N ALA A 237 10.98 17.93 9.94
CA ALA A 237 10.61 16.89 8.97
C ALA A 237 11.03 17.36 7.57
N VAL A 238 12.30 17.15 7.22
CA VAL A 238 12.87 17.62 5.96
C VAL A 238 12.45 16.71 4.80
N ASP A 239 12.19 17.34 3.64
CA ASP A 239 11.93 16.59 2.40
C ASP A 239 13.14 15.71 2.05
N VAL A 240 12.87 14.46 1.72
CA VAL A 240 13.89 13.46 1.38
C VAL A 240 13.57 12.79 0.04
N ASP A 241 14.61 12.34 -0.65
CA ASP A 241 14.54 11.57 -1.88
C ASP A 241 14.07 10.12 -1.65
N ASN A 242 14.32 9.59 -0.43
CA ASN A 242 14.01 8.23 -0.02
C ASN A 242 13.32 8.22 1.35
N ILE A 243 12.04 7.82 1.38
CA ILE A 243 11.22 7.80 2.61
C ILE A 243 11.78 6.87 3.69
N TYR A 244 12.57 5.86 3.34
CA TYR A 244 13.18 4.92 4.29
C TYR A 244 14.33 5.52 5.11
N LYS A 245 14.79 6.74 4.77
CA LYS A 245 15.71 7.55 5.59
C LYS A 245 15.02 8.18 6.82
N ILE A 246 13.70 8.39 6.73
CA ILE A 246 12.94 9.17 7.72
C ILE A 246 13.02 8.58 9.13
N PRO A 247 12.93 7.25 9.37
CA PRO A 247 13.10 6.70 10.71
C PRO A 247 14.42 7.13 11.37
N ARG A 248 15.54 7.06 10.64
CA ARG A 248 16.85 7.49 11.15
C ARG A 248 16.88 8.99 11.46
N LEU A 249 16.40 9.82 10.54
CA LEU A 249 16.39 11.28 10.69
C LEU A 249 15.53 11.76 11.87
N LEU A 250 14.41 11.11 12.14
CA LEU A 250 13.55 11.42 13.28
C LEU A 250 14.15 10.92 14.61
N HIS A 251 14.76 9.74 14.59
CA HIS A 251 15.46 9.19 15.76
C HIS A 251 16.63 10.08 16.19
N GLU A 252 17.45 10.56 15.26
CA GLU A 252 18.59 11.44 15.54
C GLU A 252 18.19 12.77 16.18
N GLN A 253 16.95 13.23 15.93
CA GLN A 253 16.37 14.41 16.58
C GLN A 253 15.68 14.10 17.92
N GLY A 254 15.67 12.83 18.37
CA GLY A 254 15.13 12.40 19.65
C GLY A 254 13.61 12.26 19.70
N LEU A 255 12.91 12.14 18.56
CA LEU A 255 11.45 12.05 18.52
C LEU A 255 10.91 10.90 19.38
N ASP A 256 11.47 9.72 19.22
CA ASP A 256 11.08 8.52 19.96
C ASP A 256 11.46 8.59 21.44
N GLU A 257 12.55 9.27 21.79
CA GLU A 257 12.95 9.51 23.19
C GLU A 257 11.90 10.38 23.91
N ILE A 258 11.44 11.44 23.27
CA ILE A 258 10.39 12.31 23.81
C ILE A 258 9.10 11.52 24.05
N VAL A 259 8.70 10.66 23.09
CA VAL A 259 7.50 9.82 23.21
C VAL A 259 7.64 8.82 24.36
N VAL A 260 8.79 8.13 24.45
CA VAL A 260 9.09 7.17 25.52
C VAL A 260 9.07 7.80 26.89
N GLU A 261 9.68 9.00 27.04
CA GLU A 261 9.66 9.77 28.28
C GLU A 261 8.23 10.18 28.69
N LYS A 262 7.48 10.78 27.77
CA LYS A 262 6.13 11.29 28.07
C LYS A 262 5.14 10.18 28.42
N LEU A 263 5.23 9.05 27.78
CA LEU A 263 4.37 7.89 28.02
C LEU A 263 4.89 6.95 29.11
N HIS A 264 6.06 7.28 29.71
CA HIS A 264 6.73 6.43 30.72
C HIS A 264 6.88 4.98 30.27
N LEU A 265 7.34 4.77 29.01
CA LEU A 265 7.49 3.46 28.43
C LEU A 265 8.80 2.81 28.88
N ASN A 266 8.74 1.53 29.23
CA ASN A 266 9.93 0.74 29.46
C ASN A 266 10.42 0.16 28.12
N ALA A 267 11.34 0.86 27.46
CA ALA A 267 11.82 0.53 26.11
C ALA A 267 13.36 0.53 26.07
N ARG A 268 13.93 -0.40 25.30
CA ARG A 268 15.37 -0.42 25.01
C ARG A 268 15.76 0.71 24.04
N LYS A 269 17.05 0.89 23.79
CA LYS A 269 17.51 1.78 22.71
C LYS A 269 17.09 1.24 21.34
N ALA A 270 16.76 2.12 20.41
CA ALA A 270 16.37 1.74 19.07
C ALA A 270 17.54 1.09 18.32
N ASN A 271 17.27 -0.02 17.64
CA ASN A 271 18.20 -0.64 16.70
C ASN A 271 17.65 -0.49 15.27
N LEU A 272 18.17 0.48 14.53
CA LEU A 272 17.75 0.80 13.17
C LEU A 272 18.65 0.16 12.09
N SER A 273 19.47 -0.82 12.43
CA SER A 273 20.43 -1.43 11.50
C SER A 273 19.78 -2.06 10.25
N GLU A 274 18.55 -2.57 10.35
CA GLU A 274 17.82 -3.09 9.18
C GLU A 274 17.45 -1.95 8.22
N TRP A 275 17.04 -0.79 8.75
CA TRP A 275 16.76 0.41 7.97
C TRP A 275 18.02 0.96 7.30
N ASP A 276 19.14 1.03 8.04
CA ASP A 276 20.41 1.50 7.51
C ASP A 276 20.90 0.63 6.34
N LYS A 277 20.75 -0.71 6.45
CA LYS A 277 21.06 -1.64 5.36
C LYS A 277 20.18 -1.41 4.12
N ALA A 278 18.88 -1.22 4.31
CA ALA A 278 17.96 -0.96 3.21
C ALA A 278 18.28 0.37 2.50
N VAL A 279 18.53 1.43 3.25
CA VAL A 279 18.92 2.74 2.71
C VAL A 279 20.25 2.63 1.98
N TYR A 280 21.26 1.99 2.58
CA TYR A 280 22.56 1.80 1.95
C TYR A 280 22.46 1.04 0.61
N ALA A 281 21.65 -0.01 0.55
CA ALA A 281 21.45 -0.77 -0.68
C ALA A 281 20.81 0.06 -1.80
N MET A 282 19.88 0.96 -1.46
CA MET A 282 19.26 1.87 -2.42
C MET A 282 20.21 2.97 -2.91
N GLU A 283 21.08 3.48 -2.03
CA GLU A 283 22.03 4.54 -2.39
C GLU A 283 23.27 4.03 -3.15
N HIS A 284 23.57 2.73 -3.02
CA HIS A 284 24.74 2.10 -3.63
C HIS A 284 24.33 0.88 -4.47
N PRO A 285 23.50 1.06 -5.51
CA PRO A 285 23.18 -0.03 -6.44
C PRO A 285 24.43 -0.45 -7.21
N THR A 286 24.53 -1.74 -7.53
CA THR A 286 25.62 -2.28 -8.38
C THR A 286 25.23 -2.40 -9.82
N ASP A 287 23.93 -2.44 -10.08
CA ASP A 287 23.34 -2.68 -11.39
C ASP A 287 22.15 -1.76 -11.63
N GLU A 288 21.73 -1.66 -12.88
CA GLU A 288 20.58 -0.85 -13.30
C GLU A 288 19.78 -1.60 -14.35
N ILE A 289 18.45 -1.59 -14.23
CA ILE A 289 17.53 -2.18 -15.22
C ILE A 289 16.35 -1.25 -15.49
N THR A 290 15.70 -1.46 -16.64
CA THR A 290 14.46 -0.77 -17.01
C THR A 290 13.30 -1.75 -17.06
N VAL A 291 12.26 -1.49 -16.25
CA VAL A 291 11.01 -2.26 -16.21
C VAL A 291 9.89 -1.43 -16.85
N ALA A 292 9.25 -1.94 -17.92
CA ALA A 292 8.04 -1.34 -18.46
C ALA A 292 6.83 -1.76 -17.63
N MET A 293 6.18 -0.80 -16.97
CA MET A 293 4.89 -1.00 -16.30
C MET A 293 3.76 -0.58 -17.24
N VAL A 294 3.05 -1.56 -17.80
CA VAL A 294 2.01 -1.34 -18.82
C VAL A 294 0.65 -1.22 -18.17
N GLY A 295 0.18 0.00 -17.99
CA GLY A 295 -1.03 0.32 -17.23
C GLY A 295 -1.95 1.35 -17.89
N LYS A 296 -3.01 1.74 -17.15
CA LYS A 296 -4.00 2.75 -17.56
C LYS A 296 -3.77 4.14 -16.96
N TYR A 297 -3.11 4.19 -15.80
CA TYR A 297 -3.01 5.39 -14.95
C TYR A 297 -1.56 5.87 -14.88
N VAL A 298 -0.88 5.85 -16.01
CA VAL A 298 0.57 6.14 -16.11
C VAL A 298 0.98 7.54 -15.66
N HIS A 299 0.04 8.49 -15.64
CA HIS A 299 0.26 9.85 -15.15
C HIS A 299 0.00 10.01 -13.64
N LEU A 300 -0.48 8.96 -12.96
CA LEU A 300 -0.83 8.95 -11.55
C LEU A 300 -0.02 7.87 -10.82
N THR A 301 1.16 8.21 -10.40
CA THR A 301 2.09 7.28 -9.72
C THR A 301 1.51 6.67 -8.44
N GLU A 302 0.64 7.40 -7.74
CA GLU A 302 -0.07 6.94 -6.55
C GLU A 302 -1.04 5.77 -6.82
N SER A 303 -1.52 5.61 -8.07
CA SER A 303 -2.38 4.47 -8.45
C SER A 303 -1.65 3.13 -8.50
N TYR A 304 -0.32 3.15 -8.55
CA TYR A 304 0.56 1.98 -8.59
C TYR A 304 1.60 2.04 -7.46
N LYS A 305 1.24 2.65 -6.33
CA LYS A 305 2.17 2.90 -5.23
C LYS A 305 2.81 1.62 -4.70
N SER A 306 2.00 0.63 -4.34
CA SER A 306 2.51 -0.64 -3.81
C SER A 306 3.36 -1.40 -4.83
N LEU A 307 3.02 -1.37 -6.12
CA LEU A 307 3.84 -1.99 -7.18
C LEU A 307 5.20 -1.32 -7.33
N SER A 308 5.21 0.02 -7.35
CA SER A 308 6.45 0.80 -7.46
C SER A 308 7.35 0.57 -6.23
N GLU A 309 6.76 0.50 -5.04
CA GLU A 309 7.50 0.17 -3.82
C GLU A 309 8.00 -1.29 -3.84
N ALA A 310 7.18 -2.26 -4.28
CA ALA A 310 7.59 -3.66 -4.38
C ALA A 310 8.78 -3.87 -5.33
N LEU A 311 8.82 -3.15 -6.47
CA LEU A 311 9.99 -3.13 -7.34
C LEU A 311 11.21 -2.54 -6.64
N LYS A 312 11.07 -1.40 -5.94
CA LYS A 312 12.17 -0.81 -5.15
C LYS A 312 12.68 -1.78 -4.07
N HIS A 313 11.77 -2.49 -3.39
CA HIS A 313 12.14 -3.50 -2.39
C HIS A 313 12.95 -4.65 -3.01
N ALA A 314 12.57 -5.12 -4.20
CA ALA A 314 13.36 -6.08 -4.95
C ALA A 314 14.73 -5.52 -5.33
N GLY A 315 14.77 -4.24 -5.72
CA GLY A 315 16.02 -3.52 -5.97
C GLY A 315 16.94 -3.45 -4.74
N ILE A 316 16.38 -3.29 -3.53
CA ILE A 316 17.15 -3.38 -2.28
C ILE A 316 17.79 -4.76 -2.12
N GLN A 317 17.01 -5.84 -2.33
CA GLN A 317 17.47 -7.22 -2.17
C GLN A 317 18.53 -7.62 -3.21
N THR A 318 18.43 -7.07 -4.42
CA THR A 318 19.35 -7.38 -5.53
C THR A 318 20.43 -6.33 -5.76
N ARG A 319 20.43 -5.25 -4.99
CA ARG A 319 21.29 -4.07 -5.17
C ARG A 319 21.21 -3.47 -6.57
N THR A 320 20.00 -3.41 -7.10
CA THR A 320 19.71 -2.95 -8.47
C THR A 320 18.91 -1.66 -8.43
N HIS A 321 19.33 -0.66 -9.19
CA HIS A 321 18.50 0.50 -9.48
C HIS A 321 17.45 0.13 -10.53
N ILE A 322 16.17 0.38 -10.25
CA ILE A 322 15.08 0.01 -11.14
C ILE A 322 14.44 1.27 -11.71
N ASN A 323 14.65 1.48 -13.00
CA ASN A 323 13.96 2.51 -13.78
C ASN A 323 12.58 2.01 -14.20
N ILE A 324 11.53 2.58 -13.65
CA ILE A 324 10.16 2.24 -14.04
C ILE A 324 9.75 3.14 -15.21
N ARG A 325 9.58 2.51 -16.38
CA ARG A 325 8.98 3.15 -17.55
C ARG A 325 7.48 2.90 -17.54
N TYR A 326 6.69 3.91 -17.22
CA TYR A 326 5.24 3.82 -17.29
C TYR A 326 4.80 3.90 -18.75
N VAL A 327 4.06 2.89 -19.22
CA VAL A 327 3.59 2.76 -20.60
C VAL A 327 2.08 2.68 -20.64
N ASP A 328 1.45 3.59 -21.37
CA ASP A 328 -0.01 3.59 -21.52
C ASP A 328 -0.45 2.46 -22.45
N SER A 329 -1.29 1.57 -21.90
CA SER A 329 -1.82 0.44 -22.66
C SER A 329 -2.70 0.86 -23.86
N GLU A 330 -3.39 2.00 -23.82
CA GLU A 330 -4.16 2.52 -24.95
C GLU A 330 -3.24 2.99 -26.09
N GLN A 331 -2.06 3.51 -25.75
CA GLN A 331 -1.07 3.85 -26.79
C GLN A 331 -0.51 2.60 -27.47
N ILE A 332 -0.33 1.49 -26.72
CA ILE A 332 0.06 0.21 -27.35
C ILE A 332 -1.03 -0.29 -28.31
N GLU A 333 -2.31 -0.10 -27.98
CA GLU A 333 -3.41 -0.49 -28.88
C GLU A 333 -3.32 0.20 -30.23
N THR A 334 -3.04 1.50 -30.23
CA THR A 334 -3.10 2.36 -31.41
C THR A 334 -1.79 2.49 -32.15
N GLN A 335 -0.64 2.48 -31.45
CA GLN A 335 0.69 2.77 -31.98
C GLN A 335 1.61 1.55 -32.02
N GLY A 336 1.17 0.39 -31.45
CA GLY A 336 1.98 -0.81 -31.36
C GLY A 336 2.96 -0.82 -30.20
N THR A 337 3.91 -1.75 -30.23
CA THR A 337 4.79 -2.11 -29.10
C THR A 337 6.14 -1.40 -29.08
N ALA A 338 6.36 -0.36 -29.90
CA ALA A 338 7.65 0.35 -29.99
C ALA A 338 8.13 0.90 -28.63
N GLN A 339 7.20 1.33 -27.76
CA GLN A 339 7.53 1.80 -26.40
C GLN A 339 8.09 0.71 -25.47
N LEU A 340 7.96 -0.57 -25.84
CA LEU A 340 8.49 -1.73 -25.12
C LEU A 340 9.88 -2.13 -25.60
N GLU A 341 10.46 -1.41 -26.55
CA GLU A 341 11.85 -1.64 -26.97
C GLU A 341 12.83 -1.20 -25.88
N ASN A 342 13.96 -1.91 -25.81
CA ASN A 342 15.04 -1.62 -24.87
C ASN A 342 14.58 -1.59 -23.39
N VAL A 343 13.70 -2.52 -23.00
CA VAL A 343 13.37 -2.80 -21.61
C VAL A 343 13.88 -4.19 -21.22
N ASP A 344 14.25 -4.32 -19.96
CA ASP A 344 14.78 -5.58 -19.41
C ASP A 344 13.66 -6.51 -18.95
N ALA A 345 12.50 -5.94 -18.58
CA ALA A 345 11.35 -6.71 -18.16
C ALA A 345 10.04 -5.92 -18.38
N ILE A 346 8.89 -6.65 -18.40
CA ILE A 346 7.55 -6.09 -18.58
C ILE A 346 6.67 -6.53 -17.42
N LEU A 347 6.03 -5.57 -16.74
CA LEU A 347 5.05 -5.78 -15.69
C LEU A 347 3.68 -5.27 -16.16
N VAL A 348 2.65 -6.14 -16.08
CA VAL A 348 1.27 -5.75 -16.35
C VAL A 348 0.48 -5.81 -15.05
N PRO A 349 0.08 -4.65 -14.50
CA PRO A 349 -0.60 -4.57 -13.21
C PRO A 349 -2.06 -4.99 -13.27
N GLY A 350 -2.65 -5.18 -12.10
CA GLY A 350 -4.08 -5.32 -11.89
C GLY A 350 -4.88 -4.12 -12.40
N GLY A 351 -6.19 -4.25 -12.41
CA GLY A 351 -7.14 -3.22 -12.81
C GLY A 351 -8.49 -3.79 -13.19
N PHE A 352 -9.46 -2.91 -13.41
CA PHE A 352 -10.83 -3.24 -13.81
C PHE A 352 -11.23 -2.50 -15.07
N GLY A 353 -12.21 -3.03 -15.82
CA GLY A 353 -12.82 -2.42 -16.99
C GLY A 353 -12.03 -2.57 -18.28
N GLU A 354 -12.72 -2.32 -19.39
CA GLU A 354 -12.32 -2.70 -20.76
C GLU A 354 -11.17 -1.85 -21.35
N ARG A 355 -10.98 -0.62 -20.89
CA ARG A 355 -10.03 0.34 -21.46
C ARG A 355 -8.59 -0.18 -21.43
N GLY A 356 -7.89 -0.19 -22.58
CA GLY A 356 -6.49 -0.58 -22.72
C GLY A 356 -6.22 -2.09 -22.63
N ILE A 357 -7.24 -2.96 -22.71
CA ILE A 357 -7.08 -4.42 -22.57
C ILE A 357 -6.31 -5.02 -23.74
N GLU A 358 -6.61 -4.62 -24.97
CA GLU A 358 -5.90 -5.16 -26.14
C GLU A 358 -4.42 -4.72 -26.15
N GLY A 359 -4.11 -3.52 -25.63
CA GLY A 359 -2.72 -3.10 -25.46
C GLY A 359 -1.96 -3.94 -24.43
N LYS A 360 -2.61 -4.32 -23.31
CA LYS A 360 -2.02 -5.23 -22.33
C LYS A 360 -1.81 -6.64 -22.92
N ILE A 361 -2.77 -7.14 -23.72
CA ILE A 361 -2.62 -8.42 -24.44
C ILE A 361 -1.45 -8.35 -25.43
N LYS A 362 -1.29 -7.25 -26.19
CA LYS A 362 -0.14 -7.04 -27.07
C LYS A 362 1.19 -6.98 -26.30
N ALA A 363 1.21 -6.38 -25.12
CA ALA A 363 2.39 -6.33 -24.26
C ALA A 363 2.80 -7.75 -23.76
N ALA A 364 1.83 -8.58 -23.36
CA ALA A 364 2.07 -9.98 -22.99
C ALA A 364 2.59 -10.79 -24.18
N ALA A 365 2.01 -10.60 -25.38
CA ALA A 365 2.48 -11.23 -26.63
C ALA A 365 3.93 -10.82 -26.96
N TYR A 366 4.25 -9.55 -26.80
CA TYR A 366 5.59 -9.03 -27.03
C TYR A 366 6.60 -9.64 -26.06
N ALA A 367 6.27 -9.68 -24.76
CA ALA A 367 7.11 -10.32 -23.75
C ALA A 367 7.36 -11.80 -24.07
N ARG A 368 6.30 -12.57 -24.34
CA ARG A 368 6.39 -14.00 -24.67
C ARG A 368 7.24 -14.27 -25.91
N THR A 369 6.99 -13.55 -26.99
CA THR A 369 7.68 -13.79 -28.29
C THR A 369 9.13 -13.30 -28.32
N LYS A 370 9.47 -12.32 -27.49
CA LYS A 370 10.82 -11.76 -27.40
C LYS A 370 11.66 -12.31 -26.25
N GLY A 371 11.12 -13.26 -25.47
CA GLY A 371 11.80 -13.81 -24.31
C GLY A 371 12.12 -12.77 -23.23
N ILE A 372 11.25 -11.75 -23.07
CA ILE A 372 11.40 -10.69 -22.05
C ILE A 372 10.72 -11.14 -20.77
N PRO A 373 11.39 -11.11 -19.60
CA PRO A 373 10.76 -11.41 -18.33
C PRO A 373 9.42 -10.67 -18.15
N TYR A 374 8.37 -11.44 -17.81
CA TYR A 374 7.00 -10.95 -17.71
C TYR A 374 6.42 -11.26 -16.33
N LEU A 375 5.88 -10.26 -15.66
CA LEU A 375 5.07 -10.41 -14.46
C LEU A 375 3.66 -9.83 -14.70
N GLY A 376 2.66 -10.72 -14.70
CA GLY A 376 1.25 -10.34 -14.82
C GLY A 376 0.54 -10.49 -13.48
N ILE A 377 0.01 -9.40 -12.93
CA ILE A 377 -0.66 -9.38 -11.61
C ILE A 377 -2.15 -9.21 -11.82
N CYS A 378 -2.98 -10.10 -11.25
CA CYS A 378 -4.43 -10.08 -11.29
C CYS A 378 -4.93 -9.99 -12.76
N LEU A 379 -5.42 -8.84 -13.22
CA LEU A 379 -5.75 -8.62 -14.64
C LEU A 379 -4.56 -8.91 -15.57
N GLY A 380 -3.32 -8.67 -15.13
CA GLY A 380 -2.11 -9.00 -15.89
C GLY A 380 -1.97 -10.49 -16.18
N MET A 381 -2.29 -11.36 -15.22
CA MET A 381 -2.38 -12.81 -15.47
C MET A 381 -3.52 -13.12 -16.45
N GLN A 382 -4.68 -12.52 -16.28
CA GLN A 382 -5.85 -12.79 -17.12
C GLN A 382 -5.60 -12.43 -18.59
N VAL A 383 -4.96 -11.29 -18.87
CA VAL A 383 -4.61 -10.90 -20.24
C VAL A 383 -3.52 -11.82 -20.84
N ALA A 384 -2.61 -12.35 -20.02
CA ALA A 384 -1.64 -13.34 -20.46
C ALA A 384 -2.31 -14.67 -20.85
N VAL A 385 -3.32 -15.13 -20.11
CA VAL A 385 -4.14 -16.29 -20.45
C VAL A 385 -4.88 -16.07 -21.77
N ILE A 386 -5.52 -14.89 -21.94
CA ILE A 386 -6.22 -14.54 -23.19
C ILE A 386 -5.25 -14.51 -24.36
N GLU A 387 -4.07 -13.92 -24.22
CA GLU A 387 -3.02 -13.88 -25.23
C GLU A 387 -2.61 -15.29 -25.65
N PHE A 388 -2.28 -16.12 -24.68
CA PHE A 388 -1.82 -17.49 -24.93
C PHE A 388 -2.92 -18.34 -25.59
N ALA A 389 -4.15 -18.21 -25.13
CA ALA A 389 -5.29 -18.88 -25.73
C ALA A 389 -5.50 -18.50 -27.22
N ARG A 390 -5.40 -17.22 -27.55
CA ARG A 390 -5.55 -16.71 -28.92
C ARG A 390 -4.41 -17.12 -29.84
N ASN A 391 -3.18 -16.94 -29.41
CA ASN A 391 -2.01 -16.97 -30.29
C ASN A 391 -1.24 -18.30 -30.23
N VAL A 392 -1.38 -19.08 -29.17
CA VAL A 392 -0.71 -20.37 -29.00
C VAL A 392 -1.70 -21.54 -29.09
N ALA A 393 -2.84 -21.46 -28.38
CA ALA A 393 -3.84 -22.52 -28.42
C ALA A 393 -4.82 -22.42 -29.61
N GLY A 394 -4.78 -21.35 -30.40
CA GLY A 394 -5.59 -21.16 -31.61
C GLY A 394 -7.05 -20.76 -31.34
N LEU A 395 -7.41 -20.42 -30.13
CA LEU A 395 -8.76 -19.98 -29.72
C LEU A 395 -8.95 -18.49 -30.03
N LYS A 396 -9.02 -18.14 -31.30
CA LYS A 396 -8.95 -16.74 -31.80
C LYS A 396 -9.94 -15.76 -31.15
N ALA A 397 -11.11 -16.23 -30.68
CA ALA A 397 -12.11 -15.42 -29.99
C ALA A 397 -12.00 -15.47 -28.47
N ALA A 398 -10.92 -16.03 -27.89
CA ALA A 398 -10.76 -16.11 -26.45
C ALA A 398 -10.77 -14.73 -25.78
N HIS A 399 -11.53 -14.59 -24.70
CA HIS A 399 -11.67 -13.33 -23.95
C HIS A 399 -12.12 -13.58 -22.50
N SER A 400 -12.17 -12.50 -21.72
CA SER A 400 -12.87 -12.46 -20.43
C SER A 400 -14.35 -12.10 -20.65
N THR A 401 -15.23 -12.72 -19.86
CA THR A 401 -16.66 -12.33 -19.80
C THR A 401 -16.86 -10.95 -19.16
N GLU A 402 -15.85 -10.38 -18.51
CA GLU A 402 -15.87 -8.98 -18.05
C GLU A 402 -15.97 -8.00 -19.22
N PHE A 403 -15.25 -8.27 -20.31
CA PHE A 403 -15.12 -7.36 -21.44
C PHE A 403 -15.97 -7.77 -22.64
N ASN A 404 -16.20 -9.08 -22.81
CA ASN A 404 -17.02 -9.61 -23.87
C ASN A 404 -17.89 -10.77 -23.34
N GLN A 405 -19.10 -10.47 -22.90
CA GLN A 405 -20.05 -11.46 -22.36
C GLN A 405 -20.48 -12.52 -23.38
N LYS A 406 -20.29 -12.27 -24.68
CA LYS A 406 -20.69 -13.17 -25.79
C LYS A 406 -19.49 -13.87 -26.44
N THR A 407 -18.31 -13.85 -25.81
CA THR A 407 -17.15 -14.53 -26.38
C THR A 407 -17.39 -16.03 -26.56
N ALA A 408 -16.94 -16.58 -27.70
CA ALA A 408 -17.05 -18.02 -27.97
C ALA A 408 -16.14 -18.84 -27.03
N HIS A 409 -15.07 -18.23 -26.52
CA HIS A 409 -14.09 -18.89 -25.64
C HIS A 409 -13.86 -18.04 -24.38
N PRO A 410 -14.73 -18.15 -23.36
CA PRO A 410 -14.58 -17.42 -22.09
C PRO A 410 -13.48 -18.05 -21.22
N VAL A 411 -12.22 -17.83 -21.60
CA VAL A 411 -11.05 -18.37 -20.88
C VAL A 411 -10.86 -17.74 -19.51
N ILE A 412 -11.43 -16.55 -19.31
CA ILE A 412 -11.60 -15.87 -18.03
C ILE A 412 -13.10 -15.64 -17.82
N ALA A 413 -13.62 -16.06 -16.69
CA ALA A 413 -15.04 -15.99 -16.39
C ALA A 413 -15.31 -15.54 -14.95
N MET A 414 -16.53 -15.09 -14.67
CA MET A 414 -16.94 -14.68 -13.31
C MET A 414 -16.96 -15.91 -12.39
N ILE A 415 -16.45 -15.76 -11.18
CA ILE A 415 -16.57 -16.75 -10.11
C ILE A 415 -18.03 -16.83 -9.70
N THR A 416 -18.57 -18.04 -9.67
CA THR A 416 -19.93 -18.31 -9.18
C THR A 416 -19.95 -18.84 -7.74
N GLU A 417 -18.90 -19.55 -7.33
CA GLU A 417 -18.74 -20.11 -6.00
C GLU A 417 -17.27 -20.02 -5.55
N TRP A 418 -17.02 -19.66 -4.31
CA TRP A 418 -15.69 -19.75 -3.68
C TRP A 418 -15.80 -20.02 -2.19
N THR A 419 -14.72 -20.51 -1.59
CA THR A 419 -14.61 -20.73 -0.15
C THR A 419 -13.84 -19.57 0.47
N THR A 420 -14.40 -18.92 1.52
CA THR A 420 -13.74 -17.82 2.24
C THR A 420 -12.61 -18.35 3.13
N ALA A 421 -11.75 -17.44 3.62
CA ALA A 421 -10.68 -17.78 4.56
C ALA A 421 -11.19 -18.41 5.87
N GLU A 422 -12.46 -18.11 6.24
CA GLU A 422 -13.14 -18.72 7.40
C GLU A 422 -13.80 -20.07 7.08
N GLY A 423 -13.65 -20.59 5.86
CA GLY A 423 -14.17 -21.90 5.43
C GLY A 423 -15.66 -21.91 5.06
N SER A 424 -16.31 -20.75 4.96
CA SER A 424 -17.69 -20.65 4.46
C SER A 424 -17.72 -20.62 2.95
N LYS A 425 -18.71 -21.32 2.34
CA LYS A 425 -18.96 -21.21 0.89
C LYS A 425 -19.86 -20.01 0.61
N GLU A 426 -19.36 -19.10 -0.21
CA GLU A 426 -20.16 -18.00 -0.77
C GLU A 426 -20.56 -18.32 -2.21
N VAL A 427 -21.85 -18.12 -2.53
CA VAL A 427 -22.45 -18.35 -3.85
C VAL A 427 -22.97 -17.01 -4.37
N ARG A 428 -22.60 -16.69 -5.61
CA ARG A 428 -23.05 -15.45 -6.26
C ARG A 428 -24.23 -15.72 -7.19
N ALA A 429 -25.30 -14.90 -7.05
CA ALA A 429 -26.36 -14.81 -8.03
C ALA A 429 -26.08 -13.69 -9.05
N VAL A 430 -26.49 -13.89 -10.31
CA VAL A 430 -26.45 -12.86 -11.35
C VAL A 430 -27.34 -11.69 -10.90
N GLY A 431 -26.73 -10.50 -10.70
CA GLY A 431 -27.46 -9.29 -10.26
C GLY A 431 -27.22 -8.87 -8.80
N SER A 432 -26.33 -9.54 -8.05
CA SER A 432 -25.90 -9.07 -6.73
C SER A 432 -25.12 -7.77 -6.81
N ASP A 433 -25.19 -6.95 -5.75
CA ASP A 433 -24.50 -5.66 -5.63
C ASP A 433 -23.00 -5.78 -5.97
N LEU A 434 -22.47 -4.79 -6.69
CA LEU A 434 -21.06 -4.75 -7.06
C LEU A 434 -20.11 -4.59 -5.84
N GLY A 435 -20.60 -4.03 -4.74
CA GLY A 435 -19.89 -3.97 -3.47
C GLY A 435 -20.00 -5.29 -2.69
N GLY A 436 -18.88 -5.81 -2.16
CA GLY A 436 -18.86 -7.02 -1.32
C GLY A 436 -18.91 -8.35 -2.06
N SER A 437 -18.77 -8.36 -3.38
CA SER A 437 -18.85 -9.56 -4.23
C SER A 437 -17.52 -9.95 -4.87
N MET A 438 -16.39 -9.47 -4.33
CA MET A 438 -15.04 -9.82 -4.75
C MET A 438 -14.42 -10.86 -3.84
N ARG A 439 -13.51 -11.66 -4.37
CA ARG A 439 -12.57 -12.42 -3.57
C ARG A 439 -11.53 -11.44 -3.03
N LEU A 440 -11.55 -11.24 -1.71
CA LEU A 440 -10.79 -10.20 -1.01
C LEU A 440 -9.92 -10.78 0.10
N GLY A 441 -8.74 -10.17 0.29
CA GLY A 441 -7.83 -10.49 1.38
C GLY A 441 -7.01 -11.74 1.19
N GLY A 442 -6.38 -12.21 2.26
CA GLY A 442 -5.46 -13.33 2.25
C GLY A 442 -6.16 -14.65 1.94
N GLN A 443 -5.68 -15.35 0.90
CA GLN A 443 -6.13 -16.68 0.53
C GLN A 443 -4.92 -17.60 0.44
N GLU A 444 -5.09 -18.84 0.88
CA GLU A 444 -4.05 -19.86 0.75
C GLU A 444 -3.98 -20.37 -0.69
N CYS A 445 -2.76 -20.41 -1.22
CA CYS A 445 -2.43 -20.98 -2.52
C CYS A 445 -1.43 -22.12 -2.35
N ARG A 446 -1.71 -23.27 -2.93
CA ARG A 446 -0.79 -24.42 -3.03
C ARG A 446 0.07 -24.30 -4.25
N LEU A 447 1.38 -24.38 -4.06
CA LEU A 447 2.36 -24.32 -5.15
C LEU A 447 2.67 -25.71 -5.68
N VAL A 448 2.90 -25.79 -6.98
CA VAL A 448 3.25 -27.06 -7.65
C VAL A 448 4.76 -27.25 -7.59
N PRO A 449 5.26 -28.36 -6.99
CA PRO A 449 6.69 -28.65 -6.92
C PRO A 449 7.37 -28.67 -8.29
N GLY A 450 8.58 -28.09 -8.37
CA GLY A 450 9.38 -28.04 -9.61
C GLY A 450 9.02 -26.87 -10.54
N THR A 451 8.12 -25.96 -10.13
CA THR A 451 7.88 -24.69 -10.83
C THR A 451 8.80 -23.60 -10.32
N HIS A 452 9.06 -22.56 -11.13
CA HIS A 452 9.89 -21.41 -10.71
C HIS A 452 9.34 -20.74 -9.45
N VAL A 453 8.03 -20.56 -9.37
CA VAL A 453 7.40 -19.92 -8.21
C VAL A 453 7.57 -20.77 -6.96
N HIS A 454 7.44 -22.10 -7.04
CA HIS A 454 7.70 -22.99 -5.90
C HIS A 454 9.15 -22.86 -5.41
N GLU A 455 10.13 -22.80 -6.31
CA GLU A 455 11.54 -22.59 -5.96
C GLU A 455 11.78 -21.23 -5.29
N LEU A 456 11.16 -20.15 -5.80
CA LEU A 456 11.30 -18.81 -5.28
C LEU A 456 10.74 -18.66 -3.85
N TYR A 457 9.57 -19.22 -3.57
CA TYR A 457 8.99 -19.16 -2.24
C TYR A 457 9.59 -20.19 -1.27
N GLY A 458 10.12 -21.32 -1.78
CA GLY A 458 10.67 -22.40 -0.96
C GLY A 458 9.65 -23.02 0.00
N LYS A 459 8.37 -23.04 -0.38
CA LYS A 459 7.22 -23.51 0.43
C LYS A 459 6.20 -24.17 -0.47
N ASP A 460 5.47 -25.16 0.05
CA ASP A 460 4.39 -25.85 -0.68
C ASP A 460 3.07 -25.07 -0.66
N ALA A 461 2.89 -24.15 0.28
CA ALA A 461 1.72 -23.29 0.39
C ALA A 461 2.11 -21.88 0.83
N ILE A 462 1.40 -20.90 0.29
CA ILE A 462 1.57 -19.47 0.57
C ILE A 462 0.21 -18.83 0.85
N VAL A 463 0.21 -17.67 1.48
CA VAL A 463 -0.99 -16.87 1.67
C VAL A 463 -0.76 -15.50 1.04
N GLU A 464 -1.56 -15.16 0.04
CA GLU A 464 -1.45 -13.90 -0.69
C GLU A 464 -2.81 -13.19 -0.76
N ARG A 465 -2.80 -11.87 -0.97
CA ARG A 465 -4.01 -11.05 -0.94
C ARG A 465 -4.65 -10.93 -2.31
N HIS A 466 -5.96 -11.09 -2.36
CA HIS A 466 -6.78 -11.05 -3.58
C HIS A 466 -7.68 -9.81 -3.60
N ARG A 467 -8.00 -9.35 -4.83
CA ARG A 467 -8.97 -8.30 -5.11
C ARG A 467 -9.49 -8.46 -6.53
N HIS A 468 -10.39 -9.43 -6.78
CA HIS A 468 -10.92 -9.69 -8.13
C HIS A 468 -12.25 -10.42 -8.10
N ARG A 469 -12.97 -10.39 -9.26
CA ARG A 469 -14.26 -11.06 -9.50
C ARG A 469 -14.18 -12.14 -10.57
N TYR A 470 -13.20 -12.07 -11.44
CA TYR A 470 -13.02 -12.95 -12.59
C TYR A 470 -11.82 -13.85 -12.38
N GLU A 471 -11.93 -15.08 -12.86
CA GLU A 471 -10.96 -16.15 -12.66
C GLU A 471 -10.68 -16.89 -13.95
N PHE A 472 -9.60 -17.64 -13.97
CA PHE A 472 -9.28 -18.62 -15.01
C PHE A 472 -10.40 -19.68 -15.11
N ASN A 473 -10.92 -19.90 -16.33
CA ASN A 473 -11.97 -20.89 -16.56
C ASN A 473 -11.37 -22.29 -16.78
N ASN A 474 -11.57 -23.17 -15.82
CA ASN A 474 -11.02 -24.54 -15.82
C ASN A 474 -11.41 -25.39 -17.03
N GLN A 475 -12.48 -25.06 -17.77
CA GLN A 475 -12.82 -25.76 -19.02
C GLN A 475 -11.72 -25.67 -20.08
N TYR A 476 -10.86 -24.67 -19.97
CA TYR A 476 -9.73 -24.45 -20.88
C TYR A 476 -8.39 -24.92 -20.31
N ARG A 477 -8.36 -25.47 -19.10
CA ARG A 477 -7.12 -25.85 -18.40
C ARG A 477 -6.30 -26.85 -19.20
N GLU A 478 -6.92 -27.98 -19.63
CA GLU A 478 -6.24 -29.05 -20.35
C GLU A 478 -5.65 -28.57 -21.68
N ILE A 479 -6.46 -27.89 -22.50
CA ILE A 479 -6.02 -27.40 -23.81
C ILE A 479 -4.87 -26.38 -23.72
N LEU A 480 -4.84 -25.55 -22.68
CA LEU A 480 -3.77 -24.60 -22.49
C LEU A 480 -2.49 -25.28 -21.94
N GLN A 481 -2.63 -26.26 -21.06
CA GLN A 481 -1.50 -27.03 -20.55
C GLN A 481 -0.84 -27.87 -21.65
N GLU A 482 -1.61 -28.49 -22.54
CA GLU A 482 -1.07 -29.22 -23.72
C GLU A 482 -0.24 -28.32 -24.65
N LYS A 483 -0.48 -27.02 -24.65
CA LYS A 483 0.26 -26.03 -25.43
C LYS A 483 1.45 -25.40 -24.71
N GLY A 484 1.72 -25.82 -23.47
CA GLY A 484 2.89 -25.39 -22.70
C GLY A 484 2.62 -24.35 -21.61
N MET A 485 1.36 -24.09 -21.26
CA MET A 485 1.04 -23.33 -20.05
C MET A 485 1.18 -24.25 -18.83
N VAL A 486 1.88 -23.82 -17.82
CA VAL A 486 2.05 -24.53 -16.55
C VAL A 486 1.15 -23.89 -15.50
N ILE A 487 0.32 -24.70 -14.84
CA ILE A 487 -0.40 -24.26 -13.65
C ILE A 487 0.53 -24.43 -12.46
N ALA A 488 1.13 -23.34 -12.00
CA ALA A 488 2.15 -23.35 -10.95
C ALA A 488 1.55 -23.19 -9.54
N GLY A 489 0.30 -22.74 -9.42
CA GLY A 489 -0.39 -22.62 -8.13
C GLY A 489 -1.90 -22.71 -8.28
N THR A 490 -2.56 -23.25 -7.23
CA THR A 490 -4.01 -23.39 -7.17
C THR A 490 -4.53 -23.05 -5.77
N SER A 491 -5.84 -22.77 -5.65
CA SER A 491 -6.52 -22.74 -4.34
C SER A 491 -6.36 -24.09 -3.61
N VAL A 492 -6.61 -24.10 -2.30
CA VAL A 492 -6.42 -25.29 -1.44
C VAL A 492 -7.20 -26.50 -1.93
N ASP A 493 -8.40 -26.31 -2.46
CA ASP A 493 -9.27 -27.33 -3.03
C ASP A 493 -8.90 -27.70 -4.49
N GLY A 494 -7.91 -27.03 -5.08
CA GLY A 494 -7.44 -27.25 -6.45
C GLY A 494 -8.37 -26.72 -7.54
N THR A 495 -9.45 -26.03 -7.18
CA THR A 495 -10.50 -25.59 -8.12
C THR A 495 -10.16 -24.29 -8.84
N LEU A 496 -9.41 -23.36 -8.21
CA LEU A 496 -9.06 -22.09 -8.80
C LEU A 496 -7.57 -22.05 -9.19
N VAL A 497 -7.27 -21.53 -10.38
CA VAL A 497 -5.91 -21.32 -10.85
C VAL A 497 -5.40 -19.99 -10.34
N GLU A 498 -4.35 -20.02 -9.52
CA GLU A 498 -3.78 -18.85 -8.87
C GLU A 498 -2.51 -18.34 -9.56
N ILE A 499 -1.74 -19.26 -10.17
CA ILE A 499 -0.45 -18.96 -10.79
C ILE A 499 -0.29 -19.72 -12.08
N ILE A 500 0.19 -19.03 -13.11
CA ILE A 500 0.59 -19.60 -14.39
C ILE A 500 2.05 -19.31 -14.70
N GLU A 501 2.72 -20.25 -15.37
CA GLU A 501 4.04 -20.10 -15.98
C GLU A 501 4.02 -20.62 -17.43
N LEU A 502 5.03 -20.29 -18.22
CA LEU A 502 5.18 -20.80 -19.58
C LEU A 502 6.44 -21.65 -19.74
N THR A 503 6.26 -22.88 -20.25
CA THR A 503 7.38 -23.76 -20.59
C THR A 503 8.30 -23.14 -21.65
N GLY A 504 9.61 -23.20 -21.41
CA GLY A 504 10.61 -22.73 -22.38
C GLY A 504 10.78 -21.21 -22.46
N HIS A 505 10.04 -20.44 -21.68
CA HIS A 505 10.28 -19.00 -21.53
C HIS A 505 11.26 -18.73 -20.36
N PRO A 506 12.23 -17.81 -20.49
CA PRO A 506 13.21 -17.54 -19.43
C PRO A 506 12.56 -17.17 -18.08
N TRP A 507 11.50 -16.39 -18.10
CA TRP A 507 10.72 -16.03 -16.91
C TRP A 507 9.38 -15.42 -17.33
N PHE A 508 8.29 -16.16 -17.24
CA PHE A 508 6.94 -15.69 -17.56
C PHE A 508 5.99 -16.20 -16.49
N VAL A 509 5.57 -15.29 -15.61
CA VAL A 509 4.72 -15.60 -14.45
C VAL A 509 3.50 -14.70 -14.46
N GLY A 510 2.33 -15.30 -14.31
CA GLY A 510 1.08 -14.59 -14.02
C GLY A 510 0.52 -15.06 -12.69
N VAL A 511 0.09 -14.11 -11.84
CA VAL A 511 -0.52 -14.40 -10.54
C VAL A 511 -1.88 -13.72 -10.42
N GLN A 512 -2.87 -14.41 -9.85
CA GLN A 512 -4.22 -13.86 -9.68
C GLN A 512 -4.30 -12.93 -8.46
N PHE A 513 -3.46 -13.13 -7.47
CA PHE A 513 -3.33 -12.32 -6.27
C PHE A 513 -2.43 -11.09 -6.48
N HIS A 514 -2.29 -10.28 -5.43
CA HIS A 514 -1.55 -9.02 -5.40
C HIS A 514 -0.33 -9.12 -4.48
N PRO A 515 0.82 -9.62 -4.94
CA PRO A 515 2.02 -9.80 -4.11
C PRO A 515 2.65 -8.48 -3.67
N GLU A 516 2.31 -7.36 -4.33
CA GLU A 516 2.75 -6.03 -3.97
C GLU A 516 2.28 -5.59 -2.57
N PHE A 517 1.15 -6.12 -2.09
CA PHE A 517 0.61 -5.75 -0.77
C PHE A 517 1.35 -6.39 0.40
N THR A 518 2.16 -7.41 0.16
CA THR A 518 2.94 -8.10 1.20
C THR A 518 4.44 -7.80 1.12
N SER A 519 4.85 -6.99 0.15
CA SER A 519 6.25 -6.58 -0.02
C SER A 519 6.67 -5.50 0.99
N ASN A 520 7.88 -5.62 1.55
CA ASN A 520 8.45 -4.62 2.46
C ASN A 520 9.95 -4.40 2.19
N PRO A 521 10.55 -3.25 2.59
CA PRO A 521 11.92 -2.90 2.25
C PRO A 521 12.99 -3.78 2.93
N ARG A 522 12.65 -4.38 4.07
CA ARG A 522 13.62 -5.18 4.86
C ARG A 522 13.81 -6.59 4.33
N ASP A 523 12.71 -7.22 3.89
CA ASP A 523 12.71 -8.63 3.47
C ASP A 523 12.47 -8.80 1.95
N GLY A 524 11.94 -7.77 1.27
CA GLY A 524 11.50 -7.86 -0.13
C GLY A 524 10.24 -8.71 -0.28
N HIS A 525 10.05 -9.25 -1.48
CA HIS A 525 9.04 -10.26 -1.79
C HIS A 525 9.61 -11.26 -2.82
N PRO A 526 9.45 -12.57 -2.63
CA PRO A 526 10.11 -13.59 -3.47
C PRO A 526 9.87 -13.41 -4.96
N LEU A 527 8.60 -13.18 -5.38
CA LEU A 527 8.25 -13.00 -6.79
C LEU A 527 8.91 -11.76 -7.41
N PHE A 528 8.89 -10.62 -6.72
CA PHE A 528 9.52 -9.40 -7.24
C PHE A 528 11.04 -9.54 -7.29
N THR A 529 11.65 -10.17 -6.28
CA THR A 529 13.09 -10.43 -6.26
C THR A 529 13.50 -11.35 -7.40
N GLY A 530 12.79 -12.46 -7.62
CA GLY A 530 13.05 -13.37 -8.74
C GLY A 530 12.81 -12.72 -10.10
N TYR A 531 11.80 -11.89 -10.23
CA TYR A 531 11.51 -11.12 -11.44
C TYR A 531 12.67 -10.16 -11.80
N VAL A 532 13.18 -9.42 -10.81
CA VAL A 532 14.32 -8.50 -10.99
C VAL A 532 15.61 -9.28 -11.33
N GLN A 533 15.84 -10.44 -10.70
CA GLN A 533 16.98 -11.31 -11.04
C GLN A 533 16.90 -11.82 -12.50
N ALA A 534 15.71 -12.18 -12.97
CA ALA A 534 15.52 -12.58 -14.37
C ALA A 534 15.76 -11.40 -15.34
N ALA A 535 15.33 -10.19 -14.97
CA ALA A 535 15.60 -8.97 -15.74
C ALA A 535 17.10 -8.66 -15.81
N LEU A 536 17.82 -8.80 -14.71
CA LEU A 536 19.29 -8.64 -14.65
C LEU A 536 20.01 -9.67 -15.53
N ALA A 537 19.60 -10.93 -15.48
CA ALA A 537 20.19 -11.97 -16.34
C ALA A 537 20.01 -11.66 -17.82
N ARG A 538 18.84 -11.13 -18.23
CA ARG A 538 18.59 -10.65 -19.57
C ARG A 538 19.46 -9.43 -19.91
N HIS A 539 19.51 -8.43 -19.04
CA HIS A 539 20.31 -7.21 -19.22
C HIS A 539 21.78 -7.54 -19.50
N THR A 540 22.35 -8.44 -18.68
CA THR A 540 23.75 -8.88 -18.82
C THR A 540 24.01 -9.65 -20.15
N GLN A 541 23.03 -10.41 -20.63
CA GLN A 541 23.14 -11.13 -21.90
C GLN A 541 23.03 -10.19 -23.11
N ALA A 542 22.27 -9.10 -22.99
CA ALA A 542 22.08 -8.10 -24.04
C ALA A 542 23.24 -7.08 -24.13
N ALA A 543 24.00 -6.90 -23.04
CA ALA A 543 25.16 -6.03 -23.02
C ALA A 543 26.21 -6.51 -24.03
N PRO A 544 26.75 -5.65 -24.94
CA PRO A 544 27.80 -6.05 -25.84
C PRO A 544 29.00 -6.55 -25.03
N LYS A 545 29.45 -7.78 -25.28
CA LYS A 545 30.68 -8.30 -24.67
C LYS A 545 31.80 -7.33 -25.05
N SER A 546 32.27 -6.53 -24.10
CA SER A 546 33.45 -5.69 -24.27
C SER A 546 34.58 -6.61 -24.67
N GLN A 547 35.06 -6.48 -25.91
CA GLN A 547 36.29 -7.09 -26.32
C GLN A 547 37.38 -6.52 -25.42
N VAL A 548 37.85 -7.31 -24.46
CA VAL A 548 39.10 -7.03 -23.77
C VAL A 548 40.17 -7.13 -24.85
N VAL A 549 40.54 -5.98 -25.44
CA VAL A 549 41.76 -5.89 -26.23
C VAL A 549 42.90 -6.01 -25.23
N LEU A 550 43.47 -7.21 -25.13
CA LEU A 550 44.77 -7.41 -24.52
C LEU A 550 45.80 -6.73 -25.40
N THR A 551 46.25 -5.54 -25.00
CA THR A 551 47.47 -4.91 -25.48
C THR A 551 48.63 -5.23 -24.56
#